data_20434429be97103103280c2cbb2ec40d
#
_entry.id   20434429be97103103280c2cbb2ec40d
#
_cell.length_a   1.000
_cell.length_b   1.000
_cell.length_c   1.000
_cell.angle_alpha   90.00
_cell.angle_beta   90.00
_cell.angle_gamma   90.00
#
_symmetry.space_group_name_H-M   'P 1'
#
loop_
_entity.id
_entity.type
_entity.pdbx_description
1 polymer ?
#
loop_
_entity_poly.entity_id
_entity_poly.type
_entity_poly.pdbx_seq_one_letter_code
_entity_poly.pdbx_strand_id
1 'polypeptide(L)'
;MRDINIAVNICTYHRNEFVEKNISKLLKSKFFQENEKKYYGRLQIFVVDNGCELKQHNDTFLHVFHNRNTGGSGGFQRGLEEIRKNSSTFSHVIFMDDDVEFDIEAFYILFDYLSKVSEKYIDNPVAGRMFCMDRPDIQYTAAEIWN
;
A
#
# COMPACT_ATOMS: atom_id res chain seq x y z
N MET A 1 11.85 -13.53 14.67
CA MET A 1 11.39 -12.47 13.73
C MET A 1 10.03 -12.93 13.23
N ARG A 2 9.02 -12.07 13.30
CA ARG A 2 7.67 -12.43 12.83
C ARG A 2 7.64 -12.59 11.32
N ASP A 3 6.73 -13.41 10.85
CA ASP A 3 6.44 -13.56 9.43
C ASP A 3 5.51 -12.42 9.00
N ILE A 4 6.08 -11.40 8.35
CA ILE A 4 5.37 -10.20 7.90
C ILE A 4 5.13 -10.29 6.41
N ASN A 5 3.87 -10.18 6.02
CA ASN A 5 3.44 -10.10 4.63
C ASN A 5 2.46 -8.92 4.51
N ILE A 6 2.72 -8.03 3.58
CA ILE A 6 2.04 -6.74 3.45
C ILE A 6 1.23 -6.72 2.16
N ALA A 7 -0.04 -6.34 2.25
CA ALA A 7 -0.84 -5.93 1.10
C ALA A 7 -0.89 -4.40 1.04
N VAL A 8 -0.57 -3.82 -0.12
CA VAL A 8 -0.78 -2.38 -0.38
C VAL A 8 -2.11 -2.24 -1.11
N ASN A 9 -3.07 -1.55 -0.50
CA ASN A 9 -4.40 -1.28 -1.05
C ASN A 9 -4.46 0.16 -1.56
N ILE A 10 -4.62 0.32 -2.87
CA ILE A 10 -4.69 1.61 -3.56
C ILE A 10 -6.06 1.72 -4.24
N CYS A 11 -6.72 2.87 -4.08
CA CYS A 11 -7.92 3.20 -4.83
C CYS A 11 -7.61 4.38 -5.75
N THR A 12 -7.99 4.27 -7.04
CA THR A 12 -7.78 5.32 -8.03
C THR A 12 -9.04 5.64 -8.82
N TYR A 13 -9.12 6.88 -9.33
CA TYR A 13 -10.18 7.35 -10.22
C TYR A 13 -9.64 8.43 -11.15
N HIS A 14 -9.49 8.10 -12.45
CA HIS A 14 -8.98 9.00 -13.50
C HIS A 14 -7.60 9.62 -13.19
N ARG A 15 -6.73 8.86 -12.52
CA ARG A 15 -5.37 9.29 -12.14
C ARG A 15 -4.31 8.25 -12.53
N ASN A 16 -4.44 7.69 -13.73
CA ASN A 16 -3.63 6.56 -14.19
C ASN A 16 -2.13 6.82 -14.10
N GLU A 17 -1.67 8.04 -14.49
CA GLU A 17 -0.24 8.38 -14.48
C GLU A 17 0.36 8.31 -13.08
N PHE A 18 -0.36 8.76 -12.05
CA PHE A 18 0.12 8.71 -10.67
C PHE A 18 0.20 7.29 -10.14
N VAL A 19 -0.88 6.53 -10.30
CA VAL A 19 -0.91 5.15 -9.79
C VAL A 19 0.08 4.25 -10.53
N GLU A 20 0.25 4.39 -11.84
CA GLU A 20 1.23 3.63 -12.63
C GLU A 20 2.67 3.96 -12.23
N LYS A 21 2.97 5.25 -11.95
CA LYS A 21 4.26 5.69 -11.40
C LYS A 21 4.53 5.00 -10.06
N ASN A 22 3.53 4.98 -9.16
CA ASN A 22 3.65 4.37 -7.84
C ASN A 22 3.79 2.84 -7.91
N ILE A 23 3.00 2.17 -8.74
CA ILE A 23 3.14 0.73 -9.03
C ILE A 23 4.55 0.42 -9.54
N SER A 24 5.02 1.17 -10.55
CA SER A 24 6.36 0.97 -11.11
C SER A 24 7.47 1.16 -10.07
N LYS A 25 7.32 2.13 -9.17
CA LYS A 25 8.28 2.37 -8.09
C LYS A 25 8.30 1.23 -7.08
N LEU A 26 7.14 0.72 -6.69
CA LEU A 26 7.02 -0.43 -5.80
C LEU A 26 7.62 -1.69 -6.42
N LEU A 27 7.26 -2.02 -7.67
CA LEU A 27 7.74 -3.22 -8.37
C LEU A 27 9.26 -3.25 -8.57
N LYS A 28 9.93 -2.11 -8.58
CA LYS A 28 11.40 -2.01 -8.63
C LYS A 28 12.08 -2.23 -7.28
N SER A 29 11.32 -2.31 -6.19
CA SER A 29 11.86 -2.46 -4.84
C SER A 29 12.37 -3.88 -4.56
N LYS A 30 13.10 -4.03 -3.45
CA LYS A 30 13.61 -5.32 -2.97
C LYS A 30 12.53 -6.36 -2.72
N PHE A 31 11.29 -5.95 -2.50
CA PHE A 31 10.17 -6.87 -2.30
C PHE A 31 9.85 -7.75 -3.53
N PHE A 32 10.32 -7.35 -4.71
CA PHE A 32 10.08 -8.03 -5.98
C PHE A 32 11.36 -8.57 -6.63
N GLN A 33 12.48 -8.55 -5.92
CA GLN A 33 13.79 -9.04 -6.40
C GLN A 33 14.14 -10.36 -5.73
N GLU A 34 14.23 -11.45 -6.49
CA GLU A 34 14.46 -12.82 -5.97
C GLU A 34 15.75 -12.99 -5.15
N ASN A 35 16.76 -12.19 -5.44
CA ASN A 35 18.03 -12.20 -4.68
C ASN A 35 17.91 -11.55 -3.29
N GLU A 36 16.87 -10.78 -3.03
CA GLU A 36 16.61 -10.08 -1.77
C GLU A 36 15.82 -10.95 -0.79
N LYS A 37 16.40 -12.05 -0.33
CA LYS A 37 15.75 -13.11 0.47
C LYS A 37 14.94 -12.61 1.67
N LYS A 38 15.30 -11.47 2.25
CA LYS A 38 14.60 -10.88 3.40
C LYS A 38 13.25 -10.28 3.00
N TYR A 39 13.18 -9.70 1.81
CA TYR A 39 12.05 -8.89 1.36
C TYR A 39 11.22 -9.57 0.27
N TYR A 40 11.84 -10.41 -0.55
CA TYR A 40 11.20 -11.03 -1.71
C TYR A 40 9.90 -11.73 -1.36
N GLY A 41 8.84 -11.39 -2.09
CA GLY A 41 7.51 -11.96 -1.92
C GLY A 41 6.73 -11.48 -0.69
N ARG A 42 7.30 -10.54 0.08
CA ARG A 42 6.69 -10.03 1.32
C ARG A 42 5.72 -8.87 1.12
N LEU A 43 5.53 -8.41 -0.12
CA LEU A 43 4.61 -7.34 -0.46
C LEU A 43 3.85 -7.69 -1.73
N GLN A 44 2.53 -7.41 -1.73
CA GLN A 44 1.68 -7.48 -2.91
C GLN A 44 0.88 -6.18 -3.06
N ILE A 45 0.54 -5.82 -4.28
CA ILE A 45 -0.13 -4.58 -4.64
C ILE A 45 -1.54 -4.89 -5.13
N PHE A 46 -2.53 -4.27 -4.52
CA PHE A 46 -3.95 -4.36 -4.88
C PHE A 46 -4.45 -2.98 -5.26
N VAL A 47 -4.86 -2.82 -6.51
CA VAL A 47 -5.36 -1.56 -7.05
C VAL A 47 -6.83 -1.73 -7.42
N VAL A 48 -7.65 -0.84 -6.91
CA VAL A 48 -9.06 -0.74 -7.28
C VAL A 48 -9.25 0.50 -8.14
N ASP A 49 -9.55 0.27 -9.41
CA ASP A 49 -9.77 1.32 -10.40
C ASP A 49 -11.27 1.61 -10.55
N ASN A 50 -11.71 2.68 -9.93
CA ASN A 50 -13.07 3.20 -10.00
C ASN A 50 -13.40 3.84 -11.37
N GLY A 51 -12.40 4.10 -12.21
CA GLY A 51 -12.53 4.67 -13.55
C GLY A 51 -12.61 3.61 -14.66
N CYS A 52 -12.23 2.38 -14.35
CA CYS A 52 -12.13 1.26 -15.30
C CYS A 52 -11.23 1.54 -16.50
N GLU A 53 -10.15 2.30 -16.31
CA GLU A 53 -9.23 2.73 -17.35
C GLU A 53 -7.92 1.93 -17.38
N LEU A 54 -7.51 1.42 -16.21
CA LEU A 54 -6.30 0.62 -16.11
C LEU A 54 -6.52 -0.78 -16.69
N LYS A 55 -5.47 -1.36 -17.26
CA LYS A 55 -5.50 -2.77 -17.66
C LYS A 55 -5.69 -3.64 -16.41
N GLN A 56 -6.70 -4.50 -16.43
CA GLN A 56 -6.87 -5.49 -15.36
C GLN A 56 -5.65 -6.41 -15.29
N HIS A 57 -5.21 -6.69 -14.09
CA HIS A 57 -4.07 -7.51 -13.79
C HIS A 57 -4.36 -8.43 -12.60
N ASN A 58 -3.90 -9.66 -12.65
CA ASN A 58 -4.00 -10.58 -11.53
C ASN A 58 -2.87 -11.61 -11.63
N ASP A 59 -1.68 -11.21 -11.18
CA ASP A 59 -0.52 -12.10 -11.07
C ASP A 59 -0.12 -12.30 -9.60
N THR A 60 1.08 -12.83 -9.36
CA THR A 60 1.56 -13.12 -8.00
C THR A 60 1.72 -11.88 -7.13
N PHE A 61 1.97 -10.70 -7.72
CA PHE A 61 2.37 -9.52 -6.97
C PHE A 61 1.52 -8.28 -7.24
N LEU A 62 0.85 -8.21 -8.39
CA LEU A 62 0.03 -7.08 -8.80
C LEU A 62 -1.37 -7.54 -9.19
N HIS A 63 -2.36 -6.95 -8.54
CA HIS A 63 -3.77 -7.20 -8.77
C HIS A 63 -4.46 -5.88 -9.07
N VAL A 64 -5.08 -5.75 -10.25
CA VAL A 64 -5.83 -4.56 -10.65
C VAL A 64 -7.27 -4.97 -10.95
N PHE A 65 -8.20 -4.38 -10.22
CA PHE A 65 -9.64 -4.68 -10.30
C PHE A 65 -10.42 -3.46 -10.76
N HIS A 66 -11.21 -3.61 -11.79
CA HIS A 66 -12.20 -2.61 -12.13
C HIS A 66 -13.33 -2.58 -11.12
N ASN A 67 -13.79 -1.39 -10.80
CA ASN A 67 -14.90 -1.16 -9.90
C ASN A 67 -15.74 -0.01 -10.42
N ARG A 68 -17.07 -0.07 -10.20
CA ARG A 68 -17.89 1.12 -10.42
C ARG A 68 -17.46 2.18 -9.41
N ASN A 69 -17.49 3.46 -9.80
CA ASN A 69 -17.11 4.52 -8.86
C ASN A 69 -18.05 4.55 -7.64
N THR A 70 -17.52 4.08 -6.52
CA THR A 70 -18.17 4.08 -5.20
C THR A 70 -17.48 5.04 -4.23
N GLY A 71 -16.68 5.98 -4.78
CA GLY A 71 -15.81 6.86 -3.99
C GLY A 71 -14.62 6.13 -3.36
N GLY A 72 -13.80 6.86 -2.64
CA GLY A 72 -12.60 6.31 -1.99
C GLY A 72 -12.93 5.21 -0.98
N SER A 73 -13.92 5.44 -0.12
CA SER A 73 -14.33 4.45 0.89
C SER A 73 -14.78 3.13 0.26
N GLY A 74 -15.59 3.18 -0.79
CA GLY A 74 -16.05 1.98 -1.48
C GLY A 74 -14.92 1.29 -2.26
N GLY A 75 -13.99 2.06 -2.84
CA GLY A 75 -12.81 1.52 -3.51
C GLY A 75 -11.88 0.79 -2.53
N PHE A 76 -11.55 1.41 -1.40
CA PHE A 76 -10.74 0.77 -0.36
C PHE A 76 -11.44 -0.45 0.25
N GLN A 77 -12.76 -0.39 0.46
CA GLN A 77 -13.54 -1.55 0.90
C GLN A 77 -13.42 -2.71 -0.10
N ARG A 78 -13.58 -2.44 -1.40
CA ARG A 78 -13.43 -3.44 -2.44
C ARG A 78 -12.02 -4.08 -2.43
N GLY A 79 -10.98 -3.27 -2.28
CA GLY A 79 -9.60 -3.75 -2.16
C GLY A 79 -9.41 -4.69 -0.98
N LEU A 80 -9.97 -4.36 0.19
CA LEU A 80 -9.96 -5.24 1.37
C LEU A 80 -10.67 -6.58 1.13
N GLU A 81 -11.78 -6.58 0.39
CA GLU A 81 -12.50 -7.80 0.04
C GLU A 81 -11.64 -8.71 -0.84
N GLU A 82 -10.93 -8.15 -1.82
CA GLU A 82 -10.02 -8.91 -2.68
C GLU A 82 -8.79 -9.41 -1.93
N ILE A 83 -8.20 -8.60 -1.05
CA ILE A 83 -7.12 -9.01 -0.16
C ILE A 83 -7.56 -10.17 0.73
N ARG A 84 -8.76 -10.13 1.30
CA ARG A 84 -9.32 -11.21 2.12
C ARG A 84 -9.56 -12.51 1.37
N LYS A 85 -9.86 -12.48 0.09
CA LYS A 85 -9.99 -13.68 -0.73
C LYS A 85 -8.64 -14.41 -0.89
N ASN A 86 -7.54 -13.66 -0.85
CA ASN A 86 -6.18 -14.17 -0.85
C ASN A 86 -5.61 -14.36 0.57
N SER A 87 -6.44 -14.38 1.58
CA SER A 87 -6.20 -13.95 2.95
C SER A 87 -5.43 -14.88 3.86
N SER A 88 -4.95 -16.01 3.42
CA SER A 88 -4.14 -16.86 4.31
C SER A 88 -2.72 -16.31 4.56
N THR A 89 -2.35 -15.18 3.96
CA THR A 89 -0.96 -14.78 3.85
C THR A 89 -0.63 -13.37 4.35
N PHE A 90 -1.58 -12.42 4.42
CA PHE A 90 -1.26 -11.04 4.81
C PHE A 90 -1.40 -10.79 6.30
N SER A 91 -0.35 -10.25 6.90
CA SER A 91 -0.33 -9.82 8.30
C SER A 91 -0.78 -8.36 8.47
N HIS A 92 -0.53 -7.52 7.46
CA HIS A 92 -0.82 -6.09 7.49
C HIS A 92 -1.34 -5.59 6.14
N VAL A 93 -2.14 -4.53 6.19
CA VAL A 93 -2.61 -3.80 5.01
C VAL A 93 -2.17 -2.35 5.11
N ILE A 94 -1.55 -1.84 4.05
CA ILE A 94 -1.26 -0.42 3.88
C ILE A 94 -2.38 0.17 3.01
N PHE A 95 -3.06 1.21 3.49
CA PHE A 95 -3.90 2.07 2.67
C PHE A 95 -3.05 3.20 2.12
N MET A 96 -3.02 3.35 0.81
CA MET A 96 -2.18 4.34 0.14
C MET A 96 -3.01 5.06 -0.93
N ASP A 97 -3.00 6.39 -0.89
CA ASP A 97 -3.60 7.20 -1.95
C ASP A 97 -2.81 7.04 -3.26
N ASP A 98 -3.48 7.23 -4.39
CA ASP A 98 -2.91 7.02 -5.72
C ASP A 98 -1.88 8.09 -6.13
N ASP A 99 -1.96 9.29 -5.56
CA ASP A 99 -1.15 10.47 -5.88
C ASP A 99 -0.06 10.82 -4.86
N VAL A 100 0.19 9.95 -3.87
CA VAL A 100 1.26 10.17 -2.90
C VAL A 100 2.65 10.00 -3.52
N GLU A 101 3.59 10.81 -3.12
CA GLU A 101 5.02 10.54 -3.32
C GLU A 101 5.62 9.95 -2.04
N PHE A 102 6.34 8.87 -2.17
CA PHE A 102 6.97 8.18 -1.04
C PHE A 102 8.43 7.83 -1.32
N ASP A 103 9.22 7.74 -0.26
CA ASP A 103 10.53 7.09 -0.33
C ASP A 103 10.34 5.59 -0.10
N ILE A 104 10.93 4.77 -0.97
CA ILE A 104 10.86 3.30 -0.84
C ILE A 104 11.50 2.79 0.45
N GLU A 105 12.47 3.51 1.01
CA GLU A 105 13.08 3.20 2.30
C GLU A 105 12.04 3.19 3.44
N ALA A 106 10.97 3.99 3.35
CA ALA A 106 9.89 3.97 4.34
C ALA A 106 9.22 2.59 4.43
N PHE A 107 9.08 1.88 3.31
CA PHE A 107 8.54 0.52 3.30
C PHE A 107 9.48 -0.49 3.95
N TYR A 108 10.79 -0.35 3.76
CA TYR A 108 11.77 -1.23 4.42
C TYR A 108 11.82 -0.98 5.94
N ILE A 109 11.78 0.29 6.34
CA ILE A 109 11.71 0.67 7.75
C ILE A 109 10.43 0.13 8.40
N LEU A 110 9.27 0.28 7.73
CA LEU A 110 7.99 -0.25 8.22
C LEU A 110 8.05 -1.79 8.36
N PHE A 111 8.54 -2.48 7.34
CA PHE A 111 8.70 -3.94 7.37
C PHE A 111 9.57 -4.39 8.54
N ASP A 112 10.71 -3.74 8.73
CA ASP A 112 11.64 -4.05 9.82
C ASP A 112 11.04 -3.72 11.19
N TYR A 113 10.30 -2.63 11.31
CA TYR A 113 9.57 -2.28 12.52
C TYR A 113 8.54 -3.36 12.87
N LEU A 114 7.66 -3.70 11.94
CA LEU A 114 6.61 -4.70 12.14
C LEU A 114 7.19 -6.08 12.51
N SER A 115 8.34 -6.44 11.95
CA SER A 115 9.01 -7.70 12.25
C SER A 115 9.58 -7.79 13.66
N LYS A 116 9.78 -6.65 14.34
CA LYS A 116 10.48 -6.54 15.64
C LYS A 116 9.63 -5.93 16.75
N VAL A 117 8.54 -5.21 16.41
CA VAL A 117 7.68 -4.54 17.39
C VAL A 117 7.16 -5.53 18.44
N SER A 118 7.03 -5.10 19.68
CA SER A 118 6.52 -5.97 20.75
C SER A 118 5.06 -6.35 20.52
N GLU A 119 4.62 -7.50 21.04
CA GLU A 119 3.23 -7.99 20.92
C GLU A 119 2.20 -6.98 21.42
N LYS A 120 2.56 -6.20 22.43
CA LYS A 120 1.70 -5.14 22.97
C LYS A 120 1.27 -4.10 21.92
N TYR A 121 2.08 -3.88 20.88
CA TYR A 121 1.87 -2.81 19.91
C TYR A 121 1.63 -3.31 18.47
N ILE A 122 1.60 -4.63 18.25
CA ILE A 122 1.46 -5.19 16.91
C ILE A 122 0.14 -4.82 16.23
N ASP A 123 -0.92 -4.70 17.01
CA ASP A 123 -2.26 -4.38 16.52
C ASP A 123 -2.54 -2.86 16.45
N ASN A 124 -1.55 -2.04 16.81
CA ASN A 124 -1.72 -0.60 16.73
C ASN A 124 -1.60 -0.13 15.27
N PRO A 125 -2.47 0.80 14.83
CA PRO A 125 -2.29 1.43 13.53
C PRO A 125 -0.97 2.19 13.48
N VAL A 126 -0.28 2.12 12.34
CA VAL A 126 0.96 2.85 12.07
C VAL A 126 0.71 3.77 10.88
N ALA A 127 1.02 5.05 11.01
CA ALA A 127 0.90 6.01 9.94
C ALA A 127 2.27 6.61 9.59
N GLY A 128 2.50 6.84 8.31
CA GLY A 128 3.60 7.65 7.81
C GLY A 128 3.35 9.14 8.12
N ARG A 129 4.42 9.92 8.24
CA ARG A 129 4.31 11.38 8.26
C ARG A 129 4.08 11.88 6.84
N MET A 130 3.13 12.79 6.69
CA MET A 130 2.87 13.48 5.43
C MET A 130 3.49 14.87 5.45
N PHE A 131 4.21 15.21 4.40
CA PHE A 131 4.87 16.51 4.22
C PHE A 131 4.32 17.19 2.98
N CYS A 132 4.37 18.53 2.96
CA CYS A 132 4.03 19.29 1.75
C CYS A 132 5.07 19.01 0.66
N MET A 133 4.62 18.75 -0.57
CA MET A 133 5.53 18.42 -1.69
C MET A 133 6.40 19.61 -2.09
N ASP A 134 5.85 20.81 -2.03
CA ASP A 134 6.54 22.08 -2.34
C ASP A 134 7.44 22.56 -1.20
N ARG A 135 7.16 22.13 0.03
CA ARG A 135 7.95 22.46 1.23
C ARG A 135 8.08 21.22 2.12
N PRO A 136 9.03 20.33 1.84
CA PRO A 136 9.19 19.06 2.55
C PRO A 136 9.71 19.22 3.99
N ASP A 137 10.05 20.42 4.42
CA ASP A 137 10.31 20.81 5.80
C ASP A 137 9.04 21.04 6.64
N ILE A 138 7.88 21.15 5.96
CA ILE A 138 6.58 21.36 6.60
C ILE A 138 5.78 20.06 6.60
N GLN A 139 5.46 19.59 7.79
CA GLN A 139 4.54 18.47 7.95
C GLN A 139 3.12 18.90 7.63
N TYR A 140 2.47 18.24 6.67
CA TYR A 140 1.10 18.50 6.26
C TYR A 140 0.10 18.04 7.33
N THR A 141 0.23 16.79 7.77
CA THR A 141 -0.59 16.24 8.87
C THR A 141 0.15 15.14 9.63
N ALA A 142 -0.17 14.97 10.91
CA ALA A 142 0.36 13.89 11.75
C ALA A 142 -0.76 13.07 12.39
N ALA A 143 -1.76 13.78 12.95
CA ALA A 143 -2.95 13.19 13.54
C ALA A 143 -4.06 14.26 13.55
N GLU A 144 -5.27 13.84 13.30
CA GLU A 144 -6.46 14.70 13.32
C GLU A 144 -7.44 14.17 14.36
N ILE A 145 -7.99 15.07 15.18
CA ILE A 145 -9.05 14.77 16.13
C ILE A 145 -10.32 15.39 15.59
N TRP A 146 -11.31 14.54 15.32
CA TRP A 146 -12.65 14.97 14.94
C TRP A 146 -13.49 15.18 16.21
N ASN A 147 -13.98 16.39 16.42
CA ASN A 147 -14.88 16.76 17.51
C ASN A 147 -16.34 16.66 17.05
#